data_2e5869515a99f511606883a051d4530f
#
_entry.id   2e5869515a99f511606883a051d4530f
#
_cell.length_a   1.000
_cell.length_b   1.000
_cell.length_c   1.000
_cell.angle_alpha   90.00
_cell.angle_beta   90.00
_cell.angle_gamma   90.00
#
_symmetry.space_group_name_H-M   'P 1'
#
loop_
_entity.id
_entity.type
_entity.pdbx_description
1 polymer ?
#
loop_
_entity_poly.entity_id
_entity_poly.type
_entity_poly.pdbx_seq_one_letter_code
_entity_poly.pdbx_strand_id
1 'polypeptide(L)'
;DNEQFWKLRHWQQMEKAGQGGNPADPQPTSGWLVNCILSKHADAMDCYPEPTVLPREPGDREEARKLTRILPVVLKKNGFKRTYSSAWWYKLKSGCAVYGVFWDAGKLNGLGDISIRRMDLLNLFWEPGITDIQASRNLFVCALMDNDDISAAWPDARPGSCGVELAQYLYDDAVDTSNKSIVVDWYYKKPDEAGRTLLHYCKFCNGVVLYASEN
;
A
#
# COMPACT_ATOMS: atom_id res chain seq x y z
N ASP A 1 11.97 4.11 11.97
CA ASP A 1 12.53 5.34 12.55
C ASP A 1 11.61 6.54 12.31
N ASN A 2 11.19 6.84 11.07
CA ASN A 2 10.37 8.03 10.75
C ASN A 2 9.06 8.10 11.54
N GLU A 3 8.37 6.98 11.74
CA GLU A 3 7.15 6.91 12.55
C GLU A 3 7.42 7.23 14.03
N GLN A 4 8.55 6.80 14.56
CA GLN A 4 8.92 7.10 15.96
C GLN A 4 9.20 8.59 16.14
N PHE A 5 9.91 9.21 15.18
CA PHE A 5 10.13 10.67 15.21
C PHE A 5 8.82 11.44 15.04
N TRP A 6 7.92 10.99 14.19
CA TRP A 6 6.59 11.58 14.05
C TRP A 6 5.77 11.50 15.35
N LYS A 7 5.85 10.35 16.06
CA LYS A 7 5.19 10.12 17.35
C LYS A 7 5.90 10.81 18.53
N LEU A 8 6.93 11.62 18.29
CA LEU A 8 7.77 12.27 19.30
C LEU A 8 8.48 11.29 20.24
N ARG A 9 8.76 10.08 19.78
CA ARG A 9 9.44 9.02 20.55
C ARG A 9 10.94 8.96 20.24
N HIS A 10 11.61 10.10 20.21
CA HIS A 10 13.03 10.23 19.85
C HIS A 10 13.93 9.43 20.78
N TRP A 11 13.67 9.50 22.08
CA TRP A 11 14.50 8.88 23.11
C TRP A 11 14.44 7.36 23.07
N GLN A 12 13.29 6.78 22.76
CA GLN A 12 13.16 5.33 22.60
C GLN A 12 14.06 4.76 21.49
N GLN A 13 14.31 5.53 20.45
CA GLN A 13 15.24 5.18 19.38
C GLN A 13 16.69 5.23 19.87
N MET A 14 17.05 6.24 20.64
CA MET A 14 18.40 6.39 21.20
C MET A 14 18.71 5.30 22.23
N GLU A 15 17.76 4.94 23.07
CA GLU A 15 17.88 3.83 24.02
C GLU A 15 18.12 2.48 23.31
N LYS A 16 17.34 2.19 22.25
CA LYS A 16 17.54 1.00 21.41
C LYS A 16 18.92 0.96 20.75
N ALA A 17 19.47 2.11 20.40
CA ALA A 17 20.79 2.24 19.81
C ALA A 17 21.95 2.18 20.85
N GLY A 18 21.66 1.98 22.13
CA GLY A 18 22.66 1.98 23.20
C GLY A 18 23.26 3.36 23.48
N GLN A 19 22.66 4.42 22.99
CA GLN A 19 23.09 5.82 23.20
C GLN A 19 22.21 6.54 24.24
N GLY A 20 21.33 5.82 24.92
CA GLY A 20 20.49 6.35 25.99
C GLY A 20 21.33 6.76 27.18
N GLY A 21 21.11 7.98 27.68
CA GLY A 21 21.67 8.45 28.94
C GLY A 21 21.01 7.79 30.15
N ASN A 22 21.28 8.34 31.34
CA ASN A 22 20.57 7.91 32.53
C ASN A 22 19.06 8.20 32.40
N PRO A 23 18.17 7.25 32.71
CA PRO A 23 16.71 7.46 32.67
C PRO A 23 16.21 8.65 33.50
N ALA A 24 17.01 9.12 34.45
CA ALA A 24 16.72 10.31 35.28
C ALA A 24 17.04 11.63 34.56
N ASP A 25 17.74 11.60 33.42
CA ASP A 25 18.10 12.81 32.68
C ASP A 25 16.89 13.39 31.96
N PRO A 26 16.78 14.73 31.83
CA PRO A 26 15.71 15.37 31.07
C PRO A 26 15.70 14.89 29.61
N GLN A 27 14.56 14.49 29.13
CA GLN A 27 14.36 14.02 27.75
C GLN A 27 13.55 15.04 26.94
N PRO A 28 14.13 16.19 26.54
CA PRO A 28 13.40 17.19 25.80
C PRO A 28 13.03 16.68 24.40
N THR A 29 11.80 16.95 23.99
CA THR A 29 11.31 16.65 22.64
C THR A 29 10.85 17.92 21.95
N SER A 30 10.99 17.99 20.63
CA SER A 30 10.51 19.13 19.85
C SER A 30 9.54 18.67 18.75
N GLY A 31 8.46 19.43 18.57
CA GLY A 31 7.43 19.17 17.56
C GLY A 31 7.71 19.79 16.19
N TRP A 32 8.93 20.22 15.88
CA TRP A 32 9.25 20.89 14.62
C TRP A 32 8.88 20.05 13.39
N LEU A 33 9.24 18.77 13.40
CA LEU A 33 8.92 17.85 12.30
C LEU A 33 7.40 17.72 12.14
N VAL A 34 6.67 17.59 13.23
CA VAL A 34 5.21 17.49 13.24
C VAL A 34 4.59 18.72 12.60
N ASN A 35 5.02 19.92 13.01
CA ASN A 35 4.51 21.18 12.47
C ASN A 35 4.79 21.32 10.98
N CYS A 36 6.00 20.96 10.51
CA CYS A 36 6.35 20.99 9.10
C CYS A 36 5.50 20.05 8.26
N ILE A 37 5.25 18.83 8.75
CA ILE A 37 4.42 17.84 8.06
C ILE A 37 2.96 18.30 8.02
N LEU A 38 2.43 18.80 9.13
CA LEU A 38 1.04 19.32 9.21
C LEU A 38 0.81 20.45 8.21
N SER A 39 1.71 21.43 8.15
CA SER A 39 1.61 22.57 7.23
C SER A 39 1.65 22.09 5.78
N LYS A 40 2.62 21.24 5.42
CA LYS A 40 2.72 20.70 4.04
C LYS A 40 1.52 19.82 3.66
N HIS A 41 0.97 19.07 4.61
CA HIS A 41 -0.23 18.29 4.37
C HIS A 41 -1.45 19.20 4.13
N ALA A 42 -1.61 20.26 4.91
CA ALA A 42 -2.69 21.25 4.71
C ALA A 42 -2.60 21.90 3.32
N ASP A 43 -1.42 22.40 2.93
CA ASP A 43 -1.18 22.95 1.60
C ASP A 43 -1.54 21.98 0.48
N ALA A 44 -1.20 20.69 0.63
CA ALA A 44 -1.53 19.67 -0.35
C ALA A 44 -3.04 19.38 -0.44
N MET A 45 -3.78 19.54 0.66
CA MET A 45 -5.23 19.35 0.67
C MET A 45 -5.97 20.53 0.06
N ASP A 46 -5.44 21.74 0.18
CA ASP A 46 -5.99 22.94 -0.45
C ASP A 46 -5.80 22.91 -1.97
N CYS A 47 -4.72 22.28 -2.45
CA CYS A 47 -4.39 22.11 -3.86
C CYS A 47 -4.78 20.72 -4.39
N TYR A 48 -5.97 20.21 -4.05
CA TYR A 48 -6.43 18.91 -4.53
C TYR A 48 -6.58 18.88 -6.05
N PRO A 49 -5.91 17.93 -6.76
CA PRO A 49 -5.88 17.90 -8.22
C PRO A 49 -7.22 17.43 -8.81
N GLU A 50 -7.66 18.11 -9.87
CA GLU A 50 -8.77 17.65 -10.70
C GLU A 50 -8.22 17.01 -11.99
N PRO A 51 -8.63 15.77 -12.30
CA PRO A 51 -8.13 15.07 -13.49
C PRO A 51 -8.78 15.62 -14.76
N THR A 52 -7.95 15.91 -15.76
CA THR A 52 -8.39 16.31 -17.11
C THR A 52 -7.71 15.42 -18.14
N VAL A 53 -8.48 14.84 -19.06
CA VAL A 53 -7.96 14.04 -20.16
C VAL A 53 -7.85 14.91 -21.40
N LEU A 54 -6.65 15.00 -21.94
CA LEU A 54 -6.38 15.71 -23.19
C LEU A 54 -6.41 14.71 -24.36
N PRO A 55 -7.00 15.11 -25.52
CA PRO A 55 -6.97 14.28 -26.71
C PRO A 55 -5.54 14.21 -27.26
N ARG A 56 -5.12 13.06 -27.71
CA ARG A 56 -3.81 12.86 -28.35
C ARG A 56 -3.87 13.20 -29.84
N GLU A 57 -4.98 12.85 -30.45
CA GLU A 57 -5.28 13.13 -31.87
C GLU A 57 -6.60 13.90 -32.02
N PRO A 58 -6.82 14.59 -33.14
CA PRO A 58 -8.07 15.34 -33.36
C PRO A 58 -9.33 14.47 -33.26
N GLY A 59 -9.26 13.17 -33.61
CA GLY A 59 -10.35 12.22 -33.53
C GLY A 59 -10.76 11.84 -32.09
N ASP A 60 -9.84 11.96 -31.14
CA ASP A 60 -10.04 11.51 -29.74
C ASP A 60 -10.76 12.55 -28.86
N ARG A 61 -11.13 13.70 -29.42
CA ARG A 61 -11.70 14.83 -28.64
C ARG A 61 -12.96 14.49 -27.88
N GLU A 62 -13.86 13.73 -28.50
CA GLU A 62 -15.12 13.32 -27.84
C GLU A 62 -14.87 12.32 -26.72
N GLU A 63 -13.99 11.36 -26.93
CA GLU A 63 -13.66 10.36 -25.93
C GLU A 63 -12.89 10.98 -24.75
N ALA A 64 -11.94 11.87 -25.00
CA ALA A 64 -11.25 12.63 -23.97
C ALA A 64 -12.24 13.45 -23.10
N ARG A 65 -13.25 14.07 -23.72
CA ARG A 65 -14.31 14.78 -22.99
C ARG A 65 -15.17 13.84 -22.13
N LYS A 66 -15.51 12.67 -22.67
CA LYS A 66 -16.26 11.64 -21.90
C LYS A 66 -15.44 11.19 -20.69
N LEU A 67 -14.18 10.84 -20.89
CA LEU A 67 -13.27 10.41 -19.82
C LEU A 67 -13.08 11.51 -18.75
N THR A 68 -12.89 12.76 -19.15
CA THR A 68 -12.79 13.89 -18.22
C THR A 68 -14.03 14.04 -17.33
N ARG A 69 -15.22 13.66 -17.81
CA ARG A 69 -16.46 13.68 -17.02
C ARG A 69 -16.62 12.44 -16.14
N ILE A 70 -16.13 11.30 -16.58
CA ILE A 70 -16.25 10.01 -15.87
C ILE A 70 -15.26 9.92 -14.72
N LEU A 71 -14.02 10.34 -14.92
CA LEU A 71 -12.95 10.21 -13.92
C LEU A 71 -13.30 10.81 -12.55
N PRO A 72 -13.83 12.05 -12.44
CA PRO A 72 -14.22 12.60 -11.15
C PRO A 72 -15.29 11.76 -10.44
N VAL A 73 -16.21 11.15 -11.18
CA VAL A 73 -17.26 10.28 -10.64
C VAL A 73 -16.63 8.99 -10.06
N VAL A 74 -15.72 8.35 -10.79
CA VAL A 74 -14.99 7.15 -10.33
C VAL A 74 -14.19 7.49 -9.08
N LEU A 75 -13.44 8.59 -9.07
CA LEU A 75 -12.68 9.04 -7.92
C LEU A 75 -13.57 9.33 -6.71
N LYS A 76 -14.70 10.00 -6.91
CA LYS A 76 -15.67 10.28 -5.85
C LYS A 76 -16.28 9.01 -5.26
N LYS A 77 -16.67 8.05 -6.11
CA LYS A 77 -17.18 6.73 -5.69
C LYS A 77 -16.18 5.97 -4.80
N ASN A 78 -14.90 6.09 -5.13
CA ASN A 78 -13.81 5.44 -4.36
C ASN A 78 -13.37 6.25 -3.14
N GLY A 79 -13.99 7.39 -2.82
CA GLY A 79 -13.56 8.24 -1.72
C GLY A 79 -12.12 8.74 -1.88
N PHE A 80 -11.68 8.98 -3.12
CA PHE A 80 -10.29 9.23 -3.45
C PHE A 80 -9.68 10.42 -2.69
N LYS A 81 -10.45 11.43 -2.33
CA LYS A 81 -9.97 12.55 -1.50
C LYS A 81 -9.39 12.07 -0.17
N ARG A 82 -10.03 11.09 0.47
CA ARG A 82 -9.54 10.47 1.72
C ARG A 82 -8.27 9.64 1.45
N THR A 83 -8.27 8.86 0.38
CA THR A 83 -7.10 8.06 -0.05
C THR A 83 -5.91 8.97 -0.38
N TYR A 84 -6.14 10.07 -1.06
CA TYR A 84 -5.15 11.10 -1.38
C TYR A 84 -4.55 11.72 -0.13
N SER A 85 -5.40 12.16 0.82
CA SER A 85 -4.96 12.69 2.11
C SER A 85 -4.07 11.68 2.85
N SER A 86 -4.52 10.43 2.95
CA SER A 86 -3.73 9.36 3.59
C SER A 86 -2.40 9.09 2.87
N ALA A 87 -2.38 9.13 1.54
CA ALA A 87 -1.16 8.95 0.76
C ALA A 87 -0.16 10.09 0.99
N TRP A 88 -0.63 11.33 1.11
CA TRP A 88 0.22 12.48 1.43
C TRP A 88 0.87 12.37 2.82
N TRP A 89 0.15 11.86 3.82
CA TRP A 89 0.74 11.56 5.13
C TRP A 89 1.94 10.61 5.02
N TYR A 90 1.79 9.53 4.23
CA TYR A 90 2.88 8.58 4.01
C TYR A 90 4.02 9.20 3.21
N LYS A 91 3.70 9.93 2.15
CA LYS A 91 4.69 10.63 1.33
C LYS A 91 5.56 11.58 2.16
N LEU A 92 4.96 12.36 3.06
CA LEU A 92 5.68 13.31 3.90
C LEU A 92 6.55 12.63 4.96
N LYS A 93 6.12 11.47 5.48
CA LYS A 93 6.86 10.72 6.49
C LYS A 93 7.93 9.80 5.92
N SER A 94 7.64 9.13 4.80
CA SER A 94 8.48 8.05 4.23
C SER A 94 9.16 8.43 2.91
N GLY A 95 8.84 9.59 2.34
CA GLY A 95 9.38 10.03 1.06
C GLY A 95 8.60 9.55 -0.16
N CYS A 96 7.75 8.53 -0.05
CA CYS A 96 6.93 8.04 -1.15
C CYS A 96 5.54 7.59 -0.69
N ALA A 97 4.62 7.49 -1.65
CA ALA A 97 3.30 6.89 -1.48
C ALA A 97 2.93 6.13 -2.75
N VAL A 98 2.28 4.99 -2.59
CA VAL A 98 1.89 4.13 -3.70
C VAL A 98 0.37 3.97 -3.70
N TYR A 99 -0.23 4.13 -4.88
CA TYR A 99 -1.64 3.85 -5.11
C TYR A 99 -1.78 2.52 -5.83
N GLY A 100 -2.71 1.69 -5.38
CA GLY A 100 -3.14 0.50 -6.08
C GLY A 100 -4.48 0.75 -6.77
N VAL A 101 -4.56 0.43 -8.06
CA VAL A 101 -5.79 0.46 -8.85
C VAL A 101 -6.13 -0.97 -9.23
N PHE A 102 -7.26 -1.47 -8.76
CA PHE A 102 -7.67 -2.85 -8.92
C PHE A 102 -9.08 -2.94 -9.50
N TRP A 103 -9.38 -4.04 -10.14
CA TRP A 103 -10.74 -4.43 -10.45
C TRP A 103 -11.31 -5.24 -9.28
N ASP A 104 -12.42 -4.79 -8.73
CA ASP A 104 -13.10 -5.46 -7.62
C ASP A 104 -14.41 -6.08 -8.15
N ALA A 105 -14.38 -7.37 -8.39
CA ALA A 105 -15.51 -8.12 -8.94
C ALA A 105 -16.73 -8.19 -7.98
N GLY A 106 -16.53 -7.99 -6.67
CA GLY A 106 -17.61 -8.00 -5.67
C GLY A 106 -18.44 -6.72 -5.64
N LYS A 107 -17.98 -5.64 -6.27
CA LYS A 107 -18.73 -4.39 -6.33
C LYS A 107 -19.93 -4.47 -7.29
N LEU A 108 -20.90 -3.58 -7.09
CA LEU A 108 -22.11 -3.44 -7.92
C LEU A 108 -22.86 -4.78 -8.11
N ASN A 109 -23.05 -5.52 -7.02
CA ASN A 109 -23.75 -6.82 -7.02
C ASN A 109 -23.14 -7.85 -8.00
N GLY A 110 -21.80 -7.88 -8.11
CA GLY A 110 -21.08 -8.82 -8.94
C GLY A 110 -20.76 -8.33 -10.36
N LEU A 111 -21.16 -7.12 -10.73
CA LEU A 111 -20.76 -6.51 -12.00
C LEU A 111 -19.30 -6.06 -12.01
N GLY A 112 -18.75 -5.81 -10.82
CA GLY A 112 -17.41 -5.28 -10.64
C GLY A 112 -17.31 -3.78 -10.84
N ASP A 113 -16.30 -3.17 -10.22
CA ASP A 113 -15.96 -1.75 -10.39
C ASP A 113 -14.49 -1.52 -10.04
N ILE A 114 -13.97 -0.37 -10.43
CA ILE A 114 -12.61 0.07 -10.09
C ILE A 114 -12.53 0.31 -8.58
N SER A 115 -11.46 -0.19 -7.97
CA SER A 115 -11.10 0.05 -6.57
C SER A 115 -9.75 0.77 -6.50
N ILE A 116 -9.72 1.94 -5.88
CA ILE A 116 -8.51 2.73 -5.71
C ILE A 116 -8.19 2.81 -4.22
N ARG A 117 -7.00 2.35 -3.83
CA ARG A 117 -6.57 2.38 -2.44
C ARG A 117 -5.10 2.77 -2.31
N ARG A 118 -4.73 3.33 -1.17
CA ARG A 118 -3.33 3.50 -0.81
C ARG A 118 -2.74 2.14 -0.46
N MET A 119 -1.57 1.87 -1.01
CA MET A 119 -0.77 0.71 -0.61
C MET A 119 0.12 1.07 0.56
N ASP A 120 0.27 0.17 1.51
CA ASP A 120 1.20 0.35 2.61
C ASP A 120 2.61 -0.02 2.13
N LEU A 121 3.56 0.90 2.31
CA LEU A 121 4.94 0.72 1.86
C LEU A 121 5.66 -0.41 2.59
N LEU A 122 5.30 -0.66 3.85
CA LEU A 122 5.89 -1.75 4.64
C LEU A 122 5.41 -3.13 4.19
N ASN A 123 4.28 -3.17 3.49
CA ASN A 123 3.65 -4.40 2.99
C ASN A 123 3.91 -4.64 1.51
N LEU A 124 4.68 -3.76 0.86
CA LEU A 124 4.90 -3.76 -0.57
C LEU A 124 6.39 -4.01 -0.85
N PHE A 125 6.68 -5.09 -1.59
CA PHE A 125 8.05 -5.49 -1.93
C PHE A 125 8.19 -5.62 -3.43
N TRP A 126 9.26 -5.06 -3.99
CA TRP A 126 9.62 -5.13 -5.41
C TRP A 126 11.12 -5.35 -5.57
N GLU A 127 11.57 -5.54 -6.79
CA GLU A 127 12.99 -5.80 -7.07
C GLU A 127 13.88 -4.65 -6.61
N PRO A 128 14.99 -4.94 -5.91
CA PRO A 128 15.92 -3.92 -5.45
C PRO A 128 16.60 -3.19 -6.63
N GLY A 129 16.88 -1.91 -6.44
CA GLY A 129 17.56 -1.07 -7.45
C GLY A 129 16.67 -0.53 -8.56
N ILE A 130 15.37 -0.84 -8.56
CA ILE A 130 14.41 -0.31 -9.52
C ILE A 130 13.78 0.96 -8.97
N THR A 131 13.80 2.04 -9.75
CA THR A 131 13.19 3.33 -9.39
C THR A 131 11.72 3.43 -9.80
N ASP A 132 11.33 2.77 -10.90
CA ASP A 132 9.96 2.69 -11.37
C ASP A 132 9.36 1.33 -11.03
N ILE A 133 8.41 1.31 -10.08
CA ILE A 133 7.73 0.08 -9.64
C ILE A 133 7.05 -0.67 -10.80
N GLN A 134 6.64 0.05 -11.86
CA GLN A 134 6.04 -0.56 -13.05
C GLN A 134 7.07 -1.33 -13.90
N ALA A 135 8.36 -1.04 -13.75
CA ALA A 135 9.44 -1.77 -14.41
C ALA A 135 9.78 -3.09 -13.68
N SER A 136 9.38 -3.24 -12.42
CA SER A 136 9.62 -4.47 -11.65
C SER A 136 8.98 -5.69 -12.32
N ARG A 137 9.71 -6.80 -12.36
CA ARG A 137 9.17 -8.08 -12.83
C ARG A 137 8.30 -8.75 -11.78
N ASN A 138 8.65 -8.55 -10.51
CA ASN A 138 7.97 -9.15 -9.38
C ASN A 138 7.52 -8.06 -8.41
N LEU A 139 6.28 -8.16 -7.96
CA LEU A 139 5.70 -7.29 -6.97
C LEU A 139 4.95 -8.15 -5.96
N PHE A 140 5.29 -8.02 -4.69
CA PHE A 140 4.62 -8.72 -3.60
C PHE A 140 3.88 -7.73 -2.73
N VAL A 141 2.64 -8.07 -2.41
CA VAL A 141 1.81 -7.34 -1.45
C VAL A 141 1.47 -8.29 -0.31
N CYS A 142 1.91 -7.97 0.88
CA CYS A 142 1.65 -8.79 2.07
C CYS A 142 0.45 -8.24 2.83
N ALA A 143 -0.41 -9.11 3.32
CA ALA A 143 -1.53 -8.77 4.17
C ALA A 143 -1.60 -9.75 5.33
N LEU A 144 -1.90 -9.25 6.53
CA LEU A 144 -2.17 -10.08 7.69
C LEU A 144 -3.66 -10.42 7.70
N MET A 145 -3.98 -11.70 7.72
CA MET A 145 -5.35 -12.20 7.74
C MET A 145 -5.55 -13.15 8.92
N ASP A 146 -6.76 -13.18 9.47
CA ASP A 146 -7.11 -14.13 10.51
C ASP A 146 -7.13 -15.56 9.97
N ASN A 147 -6.62 -16.51 10.75
CA ASN A 147 -6.51 -17.91 10.33
C ASN A 147 -7.88 -18.53 10.06
N ASP A 148 -8.90 -18.11 10.77
CA ASP A 148 -10.28 -18.57 10.60
C ASP A 148 -10.84 -18.11 9.25
N ASP A 149 -10.57 -16.87 8.85
CA ASP A 149 -10.97 -16.31 7.54
C ASP A 149 -10.25 -17.03 6.40
N ILE A 150 -8.95 -17.31 6.57
CA ILE A 150 -8.17 -18.06 5.59
C ILE A 150 -8.74 -19.47 5.42
N SER A 151 -9.00 -20.17 6.51
CA SER A 151 -9.54 -21.54 6.49
C SER A 151 -10.95 -21.62 5.91
N ALA A 152 -11.77 -20.60 6.16
CA ALA A 152 -13.11 -20.48 5.59
C ALA A 152 -13.09 -20.21 4.08
N ALA A 153 -12.17 -19.36 3.62
CA ALA A 153 -12.05 -19.00 2.20
C ALA A 153 -11.31 -20.07 1.38
N TRP A 154 -10.34 -20.73 1.97
CA TRP A 154 -9.47 -21.74 1.34
C TRP A 154 -9.29 -22.95 2.27
N PRO A 155 -10.14 -23.99 2.19
CA PRO A 155 -10.10 -25.14 3.08
C PRO A 155 -8.77 -25.93 3.05
N ASP A 156 -8.05 -25.88 1.92
CA ASP A 156 -6.75 -26.54 1.75
C ASP A 156 -5.57 -25.68 2.26
N ALA A 157 -5.83 -24.46 2.68
CA ALA A 157 -4.81 -23.60 3.24
C ALA A 157 -4.27 -24.18 4.55
N ARG A 158 -3.00 -23.93 4.80
CA ARG A 158 -2.35 -24.28 6.08
C ARG A 158 -1.94 -23.00 6.79
N PRO A 159 -2.88 -22.31 7.45
CA PRO A 159 -2.53 -21.13 8.22
C PRO A 159 -1.54 -21.52 9.32
N GLY A 160 -0.59 -20.68 9.61
CA GLY A 160 0.44 -20.88 10.62
C GLY A 160 0.52 -19.69 11.55
N SER A 161 1.55 -19.64 12.37
CA SER A 161 1.88 -18.43 13.12
C SER A 161 2.61 -17.42 12.25
N CYS A 162 2.22 -16.16 12.33
CA CYS A 162 3.03 -15.09 11.77
C CYS A 162 4.34 -14.96 12.56
N GLY A 163 5.48 -14.97 11.87
CA GLY A 163 6.76 -14.67 12.53
C GLY A 163 6.75 -13.24 13.08
N VAL A 164 7.09 -13.08 14.36
CA VAL A 164 7.07 -11.79 15.06
C VAL A 164 7.91 -10.72 14.33
N GLU A 165 9.02 -11.13 13.71
CA GLU A 165 9.89 -10.21 12.96
C GLU A 165 9.20 -9.58 11.75
N LEU A 166 8.42 -10.36 11.00
CA LEU A 166 7.70 -9.86 9.84
C LEU A 166 6.52 -8.96 10.26
N ALA A 167 5.86 -9.30 11.36
CA ALA A 167 4.81 -8.46 11.93
C ALA A 167 5.31 -7.08 12.36
N GLN A 168 6.54 -6.98 12.87
CA GLN A 168 7.16 -5.71 13.24
C GLN A 168 7.45 -4.82 12.03
N TYR A 169 7.70 -5.39 10.84
CA TYR A 169 7.84 -4.62 9.61
C TYR A 169 6.51 -4.13 9.06
N LEU A 170 5.44 -4.90 9.26
CA LEU A 170 4.15 -4.64 8.65
C LEU A 170 3.24 -3.77 9.52
N TYR A 171 3.39 -3.82 10.85
CA TYR A 171 2.47 -3.20 11.79
C TYR A 171 3.18 -2.59 13.00
N ASP A 172 2.50 -1.70 13.67
CA ASP A 172 2.95 -1.12 14.95
C ASP A 172 3.01 -2.20 16.04
N ASP A 173 3.88 -2.04 17.04
CA ASP A 173 4.16 -2.99 18.14
C ASP A 173 2.92 -3.50 18.92
N ALA A 174 1.74 -2.94 18.66
CA ALA A 174 0.50 -3.23 19.38
C ALA A 174 -0.45 -4.20 18.67
N VAL A 175 -0.07 -4.77 17.51
CA VAL A 175 -0.97 -5.67 16.78
C VAL A 175 -0.84 -7.09 17.31
N ASP A 176 -1.97 -7.65 17.76
CA ASP A 176 -2.05 -9.07 18.11
C ASP A 176 -1.96 -9.93 16.83
N THR A 177 -0.94 -10.77 16.76
CA THR A 177 -0.64 -11.66 15.64
C THR A 177 -0.86 -13.12 15.97
N SER A 178 -1.38 -13.44 17.17
CA SER A 178 -1.46 -14.81 17.71
C SER A 178 -2.28 -15.78 16.87
N ASN A 179 -3.33 -15.30 16.18
CA ASN A 179 -4.19 -16.11 15.31
C ASN A 179 -4.19 -15.57 13.86
N LYS A 180 -3.05 -15.07 13.39
CA LYS A 180 -2.95 -14.46 12.08
C LYS A 180 -1.83 -15.06 11.25
N SER A 181 -2.05 -15.14 9.94
CA SER A 181 -1.06 -15.55 8.95
C SER A 181 -0.86 -14.47 7.91
N ILE A 182 0.33 -14.45 7.32
CA ILE A 182 0.63 -13.57 6.21
C ILE A 182 0.19 -14.23 4.93
N VAL A 183 -0.70 -13.56 4.24
CA VAL A 183 -1.10 -13.88 2.87
C VAL A 183 -0.34 -12.96 1.93
N VAL A 184 0.28 -13.54 0.92
CA VAL A 184 1.08 -12.82 -0.05
C VAL A 184 0.38 -12.84 -1.40
N ASP A 185 0.13 -11.67 -1.95
CA ASP A 185 -0.31 -11.45 -3.31
C ASP A 185 0.94 -11.17 -4.17
N TRP A 186 1.26 -12.07 -5.08
CA TRP A 186 2.41 -11.97 -5.97
C TRP A 186 1.95 -11.66 -7.39
N TYR A 187 2.34 -10.50 -7.87
CA TYR A 187 2.18 -10.09 -9.26
C TYR A 187 3.51 -10.25 -9.98
N TYR A 188 3.51 -10.96 -11.11
CA TYR A 188 4.74 -11.22 -11.84
C TYR A 188 4.54 -11.16 -13.35
N LYS A 189 5.59 -10.73 -14.04
CA LYS A 189 5.61 -10.60 -15.50
C LYS A 189 6.34 -11.79 -16.11
N LYS A 190 5.67 -12.47 -17.04
CA LYS A 190 6.22 -13.61 -17.78
C LYS A 190 5.92 -13.42 -19.26
N PRO A 191 6.92 -13.65 -20.17
CA PRO A 191 6.66 -13.67 -21.60
C PRO A 191 5.79 -14.85 -21.99
N ASP A 192 4.83 -14.64 -22.89
CA ASP A 192 4.09 -15.72 -23.54
C ASP A 192 4.92 -16.34 -24.68
N GLU A 193 4.36 -17.37 -25.36
CA GLU A 193 5.01 -18.03 -26.49
C GLU A 193 5.28 -17.09 -27.69
N ALA A 194 4.54 -16.00 -27.79
CA ALA A 194 4.71 -14.95 -28.80
C ALA A 194 5.68 -13.84 -28.38
N GLY A 195 6.32 -13.95 -27.20
CA GLY A 195 7.25 -12.96 -26.65
C GLY A 195 6.58 -11.72 -26.05
N ARG A 196 5.25 -11.70 -25.87
CA ARG A 196 4.53 -10.61 -25.23
C ARG A 196 4.58 -10.80 -23.72
N THR A 197 4.89 -9.74 -23.01
CA THR A 197 4.91 -9.77 -21.52
C THR A 197 3.49 -9.75 -20.97
N LEU A 198 3.10 -10.83 -20.29
CA LEU A 198 1.82 -10.94 -19.59
C LEU A 198 2.02 -10.74 -18.09
N LEU A 199 1.02 -10.14 -17.45
CA LEU A 199 0.95 -10.01 -16.01
C LEU A 199 0.19 -11.21 -15.44
N HIS A 200 0.85 -11.94 -14.55
CA HIS A 200 0.27 -13.05 -13.81
C HIS A 200 0.08 -12.68 -12.35
N TYR A 201 -0.78 -13.40 -11.68
CA TYR A 201 -1.11 -13.22 -10.28
C TYR A 201 -1.13 -14.58 -9.55
N CYS A 202 -0.49 -14.63 -8.40
CA CYS A 202 -0.51 -15.78 -7.51
C CYS A 202 -0.75 -15.31 -6.08
N LYS A 203 -1.63 -15.99 -5.38
CA LYS A 203 -1.87 -15.79 -3.94
C LYS A 203 -1.40 -17.01 -3.19
N PHE A 204 -0.61 -16.83 -2.13
CA PHE A 204 -0.13 -17.93 -1.31
C PHE A 204 -0.05 -17.58 0.18
N CYS A 205 -0.09 -18.60 1.01
CA CYS A 205 0.07 -18.50 2.47
C CYS A 205 0.91 -19.69 2.95
N ASN A 206 1.96 -19.44 3.71
CA ASN A 206 2.87 -20.46 4.28
C ASN A 206 3.33 -21.53 3.26
N GLY A 207 3.65 -21.11 2.04
CA GLY A 207 4.11 -22.01 0.97
C GLY A 207 3.00 -22.81 0.29
N VAL A 208 1.74 -22.63 0.66
CA VAL A 208 0.59 -23.22 -0.02
C VAL A 208 -0.01 -22.18 -0.98
N VAL A 209 -0.13 -22.54 -2.25
CA VAL A 209 -0.79 -21.71 -3.28
C VAL A 209 -2.29 -21.74 -3.05
N LEU A 210 -2.89 -20.58 -2.83
CA LEU A 210 -4.33 -20.41 -2.66
C LEU A 210 -5.03 -20.12 -3.98
N TYR A 211 -4.35 -19.43 -4.87
CA TYR A 211 -4.83 -19.09 -6.22
C TYR A 211 -3.65 -18.79 -7.14
N ALA A 212 -3.73 -19.21 -8.40
CA ALA A 212 -2.78 -18.85 -9.44
C ALA A 212 -3.49 -18.62 -10.77
N SER A 213 -3.11 -17.55 -11.48
CA SER A 213 -3.72 -17.20 -12.79
C SER A 213 -3.20 -18.04 -13.95
N GLU A 214 -2.12 -18.80 -13.76
CA GLU A 214 -1.56 -19.72 -14.79
C GLU A 214 -2.27 -21.08 -14.84
N ASN A 215 -3.21 -21.34 -13.97
CA ASN A 215 -3.96 -22.62 -13.93
C ASN A 215 -5.17 -22.59 -14.85
#